data_fdcc4645eb2508466bd2152273866061
#
_entry.id   fdcc4645eb2508466bd2152273866061
#
_cell.length_a   1.000
_cell.length_b   1.000
_cell.length_c   1.000
_cell.angle_alpha   90.00
_cell.angle_beta   90.00
_cell.angle_gamma   90.00
#
_symmetry.space_group_name_H-M   'P 1'
#
loop_
_entity.id
_entity.type
_entity.pdbx_description
1 polymer ?
#
loop_
_entity_poly.entity_id
_entity_poly.type
_entity_poly.pdbx_seq_one_letter_code
_entity_poly.pdbx_strand_id
1 'polypeptide(L)'
;MSTQNNRVAVITGAAGGVGQSTVKKFAEQGYTVVGTDIRVPEGLFEHASVSYRTCDVTSESDWQALSDAIIGEHGKLDVLVNNAAILMTYTIETSSVDDYKRMMEVNSTSVFLGMKFMLDALKKSEAASIINISSSSALAGYPHFIAYGAAKAAVRSLTMSVAVHCQTTQLPIRCNSVHPDGILTDMTSNMEGTFPEMEPHQSMKAFSFACEPEAVTDVIYFLASHESRHINGAEIRVDNSSTIQMPYL
;
A
#
# COMPACT_ATOMS: atom_id res chain seq x y z
N MET A 1 28.11 -17.87 -7.81
CA MET A 1 27.44 -17.10 -8.85
C MET A 1 26.04 -16.86 -8.34
N SER A 2 25.72 -15.64 -7.89
CA SER A 2 24.36 -15.30 -7.44
C SER A 2 23.46 -15.39 -8.66
N THR A 3 22.48 -16.29 -8.62
CA THR A 3 21.33 -16.23 -9.54
C THR A 3 20.74 -14.84 -9.40
N GLN A 4 20.91 -14.02 -10.41
CA GLN A 4 20.26 -12.71 -10.50
C GLN A 4 18.78 -12.95 -10.23
N ASN A 5 18.27 -12.36 -9.17
CA ASN A 5 16.89 -12.55 -8.75
C ASN A 5 16.00 -11.83 -9.77
N ASN A 6 15.55 -12.54 -10.81
CA ASN A 6 14.76 -12.00 -11.93
C ASN A 6 13.29 -11.77 -11.49
N ARG A 7 13.07 -11.27 -10.27
CA ARG A 7 11.74 -10.96 -9.74
C ARG A 7 11.36 -9.52 -10.07
N VAL A 8 10.13 -9.36 -10.51
CA VAL A 8 9.55 -8.07 -10.92
C VAL A 8 8.57 -7.59 -9.87
N ALA A 9 8.70 -6.34 -9.46
CA ALA A 9 7.80 -5.68 -8.50
C ALA A 9 7.19 -4.42 -9.11
N VAL A 10 5.88 -4.25 -8.95
CA VAL A 10 5.15 -3.00 -9.21
C VAL A 10 4.78 -2.38 -7.87
N ILE A 11 5.09 -1.08 -7.70
CA ILE A 11 4.84 -0.31 -6.48
C ILE A 11 4.08 0.96 -6.86
N THR A 12 2.83 1.10 -6.39
CA THR A 12 2.03 2.31 -6.63
C THR A 12 2.27 3.37 -5.55
N GLY A 13 2.07 4.64 -5.87
CA GLY A 13 2.40 5.73 -4.96
C GLY A 13 3.91 5.83 -4.71
N ALA A 14 4.71 5.54 -5.74
CA ALA A 14 6.16 5.41 -5.65
C ALA A 14 6.89 6.74 -5.41
N ALA A 15 6.23 7.87 -5.61
CA ALA A 15 6.77 9.20 -5.28
C ALA A 15 6.60 9.57 -3.80
N GLY A 16 5.74 8.88 -3.05
CA GLY A 16 5.51 9.11 -1.61
C GLY A 16 6.54 8.42 -0.71
N GLY A 17 6.57 8.78 0.58
CA GLY A 17 7.59 8.31 1.53
C GLY A 17 7.72 6.78 1.63
N VAL A 18 6.64 6.04 1.91
CA VAL A 18 6.66 4.56 1.95
C VAL A 18 6.95 3.97 0.58
N GLY A 19 6.39 4.59 -0.50
CA GLY A 19 6.63 4.14 -1.87
C GLY A 19 8.11 4.23 -2.25
N GLN A 20 8.77 5.37 -2.02
CA GLN A 20 10.20 5.55 -2.30
C GLN A 20 11.07 4.60 -1.49
N SER A 21 10.80 4.48 -0.17
CA SER A 21 11.51 3.54 0.70
C SER A 21 11.36 2.09 0.19
N THR A 22 10.16 1.71 -0.26
CA THR A 22 9.89 0.38 -0.82
C THR A 22 10.61 0.16 -2.15
N VAL A 23 10.57 1.13 -3.07
CA VAL A 23 11.32 1.07 -4.35
C VAL A 23 12.79 0.84 -4.09
N LYS A 24 13.40 1.65 -3.21
CA LYS A 24 14.81 1.53 -2.83
C LYS A 24 15.12 0.15 -2.27
N LYS A 25 14.37 -0.30 -1.27
CA LYS A 25 14.58 -1.61 -0.62
C LYS A 25 14.54 -2.76 -1.63
N PHE A 26 13.53 -2.79 -2.51
CA PHE A 26 13.39 -3.87 -3.48
C PHE A 26 14.51 -3.87 -4.53
N ALA A 27 14.92 -2.69 -5.00
CA ALA A 27 16.04 -2.56 -5.94
C ALA A 27 17.36 -3.05 -5.31
N GLU A 28 17.66 -2.65 -4.08
CA GLU A 28 18.84 -3.10 -3.32
C GLU A 28 18.84 -4.61 -3.05
N GLN A 29 17.65 -5.23 -3.03
CA GLN A 29 17.47 -6.68 -2.89
C GLN A 29 17.41 -7.43 -4.25
N GLY A 30 17.74 -6.75 -5.35
CA GLY A 30 17.91 -7.35 -6.67
C GLY A 30 16.63 -7.57 -7.47
N TYR A 31 15.54 -6.87 -7.12
CA TYR A 31 14.31 -6.86 -7.93
C TYR A 31 14.45 -5.90 -9.11
N THR A 32 13.78 -6.22 -10.21
CA THR A 32 13.39 -5.22 -11.19
C THR A 32 12.15 -4.52 -10.69
N VAL A 33 12.21 -3.20 -10.52
CA VAL A 33 11.15 -2.41 -9.87
C VAL A 33 10.54 -1.44 -10.88
N VAL A 34 9.22 -1.48 -11.00
CA VAL A 34 8.43 -0.48 -11.72
C VAL A 34 7.65 0.33 -10.68
N GLY A 35 8.14 1.52 -10.36
CA GLY A 35 7.44 2.49 -9.52
C GLY A 35 6.39 3.23 -10.34
N THR A 36 5.17 3.39 -9.82
CA THR A 36 4.12 4.16 -10.48
C THR A 36 3.53 5.22 -9.57
N ASP A 37 3.24 6.38 -10.15
CA ASP A 37 2.57 7.48 -9.45
C ASP A 37 1.76 8.30 -10.46
N ILE A 38 0.81 9.11 -9.97
CA ILE A 38 0.06 10.06 -10.82
C ILE A 38 0.99 11.13 -11.42
N ARG A 39 2.10 11.40 -10.76
CA ARG A 39 3.21 12.25 -11.23
C ARG A 39 4.53 11.56 -10.90
N VAL A 40 5.44 11.60 -11.82
CA VAL A 40 6.82 11.14 -11.63
C VAL A 40 7.72 12.37 -11.57
N PRO A 41 7.98 12.92 -10.36
CA PRO A 41 8.84 14.08 -10.21
C PRO A 41 10.32 13.73 -10.48
N GLU A 42 11.13 14.74 -10.71
CA GLU A 42 12.59 14.58 -10.73
C GLU A 42 13.13 14.27 -9.32
N GLY A 43 14.31 13.67 -9.24
CA GLY A 43 15.01 13.41 -7.97
C GLY A 43 14.52 12.16 -7.21
N LEU A 44 13.72 11.30 -7.84
CA LEU A 44 13.41 9.98 -7.27
C LEU A 44 14.65 9.08 -7.24
N PHE A 45 14.60 8.03 -6.42
CA PHE A 45 15.70 7.08 -6.29
C PHE A 45 16.04 6.44 -7.65
N GLU A 46 17.28 6.63 -8.08
CA GLU A 46 17.81 6.09 -9.35
C GLU A 46 18.62 4.83 -9.11
N HIS A 47 18.30 3.78 -9.85
CA HIS A 47 19.05 2.52 -9.88
C HIS A 47 18.83 1.82 -11.23
N ALA A 48 19.81 1.05 -11.69
CA ALA A 48 19.74 0.38 -13.02
C ALA A 48 18.54 -0.59 -13.15
N SER A 49 18.02 -1.11 -12.06
CA SER A 49 16.85 -2.01 -12.03
C SER A 49 15.53 -1.29 -11.72
N VAL A 50 15.50 0.05 -11.67
CA VAL A 50 14.30 0.83 -11.37
C VAL A 50 13.85 1.62 -12.59
N SER A 51 12.57 1.56 -12.87
CA SER A 51 11.90 2.45 -13.82
C SER A 51 10.66 3.06 -13.17
N TYR A 52 10.28 4.26 -13.63
CA TYR A 52 9.08 4.94 -13.15
C TYR A 52 8.11 5.19 -14.30
N ARG A 53 6.80 5.07 -14.01
CA ARG A 53 5.73 5.29 -14.99
C ARG A 53 4.63 6.14 -14.37
N THR A 54 4.08 7.05 -15.16
CA THR A 54 2.85 7.74 -14.78
C THR A 54 1.69 6.75 -14.86
N CYS A 55 0.88 6.68 -13.81
CA CYS A 55 -0.32 5.87 -13.74
C CYS A 55 -1.29 6.50 -12.73
N ASP A 56 -2.45 6.89 -13.19
CA ASP A 56 -3.56 7.22 -12.30
C ASP A 56 -4.21 5.90 -11.85
N VAL A 57 -4.05 5.56 -10.58
CA VAL A 57 -4.57 4.31 -10.01
C VAL A 57 -6.11 4.24 -10.01
N THR A 58 -6.81 5.34 -10.30
CA THR A 58 -8.28 5.36 -10.46
C THR A 58 -8.71 5.08 -11.90
N SER A 59 -7.78 5.07 -12.86
CA SER A 59 -8.03 4.87 -14.30
C SER A 59 -7.86 3.40 -14.70
N GLU A 60 -8.94 2.78 -15.17
CA GLU A 60 -8.88 1.41 -15.73
C GLU A 60 -7.94 1.33 -16.96
N SER A 61 -7.94 2.37 -17.80
CA SER A 61 -7.07 2.41 -19.00
C SER A 61 -5.59 2.48 -18.64
N ASP A 62 -5.23 3.19 -17.56
CA ASP A 62 -3.83 3.27 -17.11
C ASP A 62 -3.37 1.93 -16.53
N TRP A 63 -4.23 1.25 -15.78
CA TRP A 63 -3.97 -0.10 -15.29
C TRP A 63 -3.81 -1.10 -16.43
N GLN A 64 -4.66 -1.03 -17.47
CA GLN A 64 -4.52 -1.90 -18.64
C GLN A 64 -3.18 -1.65 -19.35
N ALA A 65 -2.85 -0.39 -19.61
CA ALA A 65 -1.57 -0.03 -20.25
C ALA A 65 -0.36 -0.48 -19.43
N LEU A 66 -0.44 -0.34 -18.09
CA LEU A 66 0.62 -0.81 -17.18
C LEU A 66 0.75 -2.33 -17.22
N SER A 67 -0.36 -3.07 -17.20
CA SER A 67 -0.36 -4.54 -17.28
C SER A 67 0.25 -5.05 -18.59
N ASP A 68 -0.13 -4.44 -19.71
CA ASP A 68 0.40 -4.77 -21.02
C ASP A 68 1.92 -4.53 -21.09
N ALA A 69 2.38 -3.41 -20.53
CA ALA A 69 3.80 -3.09 -20.45
C ALA A 69 4.56 -4.10 -19.59
N ILE A 70 4.07 -4.44 -18.40
CA ILE A 70 4.70 -5.43 -17.50
C ILE A 70 4.79 -6.80 -18.18
N ILE A 71 3.73 -7.24 -18.85
CA ILE A 71 3.72 -8.52 -19.56
C ILE A 71 4.68 -8.48 -20.77
N GLY A 72 4.67 -7.38 -21.52
CA GLY A 72 5.50 -7.22 -22.73
C GLY A 72 7.00 -7.14 -22.41
N GLU A 73 7.39 -6.43 -21.36
CA GLU A 73 8.79 -6.17 -21.01
C GLU A 73 9.40 -7.25 -20.11
N HIS A 74 8.59 -7.81 -19.19
CA HIS A 74 9.10 -8.71 -18.15
C HIS A 74 8.49 -10.11 -18.18
N GLY A 75 7.39 -10.30 -18.90
CA GLY A 75 6.70 -11.59 -19.05
C GLY A 75 5.85 -12.00 -17.83
N LYS A 76 6.09 -11.42 -16.66
CA LYS A 76 5.43 -11.79 -15.38
C LYS A 76 5.47 -10.64 -14.39
N LEU A 77 4.71 -10.78 -13.30
CA LEU A 77 4.80 -9.94 -12.10
C LEU A 77 4.93 -10.82 -10.86
N ASP A 78 5.95 -10.59 -10.03
CA ASP A 78 6.17 -11.37 -8.81
C ASP A 78 5.62 -10.68 -7.56
N VAL A 79 5.58 -9.33 -7.56
CA VAL A 79 5.09 -8.55 -6.42
C VAL A 79 4.26 -7.36 -6.89
N LEU A 80 3.07 -7.21 -6.34
CA LEU A 80 2.25 -6.01 -6.45
C LEU A 80 2.11 -5.35 -5.07
N VAL A 81 2.57 -4.10 -4.95
CA VAL A 81 2.36 -3.28 -3.75
C VAL A 81 1.37 -2.17 -4.07
N ASN A 82 0.14 -2.31 -3.60
CA ASN A 82 -0.89 -1.28 -3.67
C ASN A 82 -0.69 -0.31 -2.49
N ASN A 83 0.14 0.73 -2.70
CA ASN A 83 0.51 1.71 -1.69
C ASN A 83 -0.08 3.10 -1.97
N ALA A 84 -0.43 3.45 -3.21
CA ALA A 84 -1.01 4.74 -3.54
C ALA A 84 -2.23 5.06 -2.66
N ALA A 85 -2.26 6.26 -2.10
CA ALA A 85 -3.33 6.71 -1.23
C ALA A 85 -3.39 8.24 -1.17
N ILE A 86 -4.55 8.76 -0.76
CA ILE A 86 -4.72 10.14 -0.30
C ILE A 86 -5.26 10.12 1.14
N LEU A 87 -4.97 11.17 1.89
CA LEU A 87 -5.50 11.37 3.23
C LEU A 87 -6.18 12.72 3.32
N MET A 88 -7.45 12.71 3.67
CA MET A 88 -8.26 13.89 3.94
C MET A 88 -8.95 13.68 5.28
N THR A 89 -8.99 14.71 6.10
CA THR A 89 -9.47 14.64 7.49
C THR A 89 -10.80 15.38 7.62
N TYR A 90 -11.87 14.62 7.80
CA TYR A 90 -13.23 15.13 7.99
C TYR A 90 -13.98 14.31 9.04
N THR A 91 -14.84 14.98 9.77
CA THR A 91 -15.83 14.32 10.65
C THR A 91 -17.07 13.93 9.86
N ILE A 92 -18.01 13.22 10.51
CA ILE A 92 -19.31 12.89 9.89
C ILE A 92 -20.11 14.16 9.55
N GLU A 93 -19.88 15.27 10.26
CA GLU A 93 -20.59 16.54 10.06
C GLU A 93 -19.98 17.37 8.95
N THR A 94 -18.65 17.27 8.73
CA THR A 94 -17.93 18.13 7.79
C THR A 94 -17.56 17.42 6.47
N SER A 95 -17.70 16.09 6.40
CA SER A 95 -17.41 15.31 5.18
C SER A 95 -18.49 15.53 4.13
N SER A 96 -18.11 15.92 2.93
CA SER A 96 -19.04 15.93 1.79
C SER A 96 -19.17 14.52 1.17
N VAL A 97 -20.26 14.29 0.45
CA VAL A 97 -20.45 13.03 -0.31
C VAL A 97 -19.38 12.87 -1.41
N ASP A 98 -18.91 13.96 -1.98
CA ASP A 98 -17.90 13.92 -3.04
C ASP A 98 -16.51 13.62 -2.46
N ASP A 99 -16.14 14.16 -1.28
CA ASP A 99 -14.93 13.78 -0.58
C ASP A 99 -14.95 12.30 -0.20
N TYR A 100 -16.09 11.80 0.31
CA TYR A 100 -16.27 10.38 0.61
C TYR A 100 -16.03 9.50 -0.64
N LYS A 101 -16.66 9.84 -1.78
CA LYS A 101 -16.51 9.11 -3.04
C LYS A 101 -15.06 9.13 -3.52
N ARG A 102 -14.40 10.29 -3.50
CA ARG A 102 -13.01 10.43 -3.90
C ARG A 102 -12.07 9.59 -3.03
N MET A 103 -12.32 9.58 -1.71
CA MET A 103 -11.55 8.79 -0.77
C MET A 103 -11.71 7.29 -1.05
N MET A 104 -12.93 6.82 -1.32
CA MET A 104 -13.20 5.43 -1.70
C MET A 104 -12.54 5.08 -3.04
N GLU A 105 -12.61 5.97 -4.02
CA GLU A 105 -12.05 5.75 -5.35
C GLU A 105 -10.53 5.57 -5.29
N VAL A 106 -9.82 6.51 -4.64
CA VAL A 106 -8.36 6.46 -4.59
C VAL A 106 -7.84 5.40 -3.61
N ASN A 107 -8.46 5.20 -2.45
CA ASN A 107 -7.89 4.35 -1.40
C ASN A 107 -8.42 2.91 -1.38
N SER A 108 -9.51 2.62 -2.10
CA SER A 108 -10.14 1.29 -2.12
C SER A 108 -10.37 0.77 -3.53
N THR A 109 -11.08 1.51 -4.39
CA THR A 109 -11.35 1.08 -5.77
C THR A 109 -10.06 0.87 -6.55
N SER A 110 -9.06 1.75 -6.37
CA SER A 110 -7.74 1.60 -6.99
C SER A 110 -7.05 0.28 -6.63
N VAL A 111 -7.15 -0.15 -5.38
CA VAL A 111 -6.58 -1.43 -4.91
C VAL A 111 -7.27 -2.61 -5.59
N PHE A 112 -8.59 -2.55 -5.73
CA PHE A 112 -9.34 -3.54 -6.51
C PHE A 112 -8.88 -3.56 -7.98
N LEU A 113 -8.75 -2.39 -8.63
CA LEU A 113 -8.27 -2.28 -10.00
C LEU A 113 -6.86 -2.86 -10.15
N GLY A 114 -5.93 -2.52 -9.25
CA GLY A 114 -4.58 -3.08 -9.26
C GLY A 114 -4.57 -4.61 -9.20
N MET A 115 -5.32 -5.19 -8.28
CA MET A 115 -5.44 -6.64 -8.17
C MET A 115 -6.09 -7.27 -9.41
N LYS A 116 -7.12 -6.62 -9.97
CA LYS A 116 -7.85 -7.10 -11.15
C LYS A 116 -6.97 -7.09 -12.41
N PHE A 117 -6.38 -5.95 -12.74
CA PHE A 117 -5.63 -5.77 -13.99
C PHE A 117 -4.25 -6.45 -13.98
N MET A 118 -3.60 -6.58 -12.81
CA MET A 118 -2.32 -7.28 -12.68
C MET A 118 -2.45 -8.79 -12.51
N LEU A 119 -3.66 -9.33 -12.37
CA LEU A 119 -3.87 -10.74 -12.07
C LEU A 119 -3.20 -11.68 -13.08
N ASP A 120 -3.30 -11.37 -14.37
CA ASP A 120 -2.74 -12.22 -15.43
C ASP A 120 -1.20 -12.19 -15.47
N ALA A 121 -0.58 -11.06 -15.11
CA ALA A 121 0.86 -10.99 -14.94
C ALA A 121 1.32 -11.75 -13.68
N LEU A 122 0.57 -11.65 -12.57
CA LEU A 122 0.83 -12.36 -11.31
C LEU A 122 0.70 -13.89 -11.46
N LYS A 123 -0.27 -14.38 -12.23
CA LYS A 123 -0.44 -15.81 -12.53
C LYS A 123 0.76 -16.44 -13.25
N LYS A 124 1.58 -15.64 -13.92
CA LYS A 124 2.80 -16.10 -14.62
C LYS A 124 4.01 -16.24 -13.69
N SER A 125 3.92 -15.80 -12.46
CA SER A 125 4.93 -16.03 -11.43
C SER A 125 4.74 -17.39 -10.78
N GLU A 126 5.84 -18.01 -10.36
CA GLU A 126 5.80 -19.27 -9.59
C GLU A 126 5.34 -19.05 -8.14
N ALA A 127 5.52 -17.84 -7.59
CA ALA A 127 5.18 -17.49 -6.20
C ALA A 127 4.97 -15.98 -6.07
N ALA A 128 3.83 -15.48 -6.56
CA ALA A 128 3.50 -14.06 -6.48
C ALA A 128 3.00 -13.63 -5.09
N SER A 129 3.19 -12.34 -4.78
CA SER A 129 2.69 -11.71 -3.57
C SER A 129 2.02 -10.38 -3.86
N ILE A 130 0.80 -10.21 -3.38
CA ILE A 130 0.08 -8.94 -3.36
C ILE A 130 0.14 -8.39 -1.93
N ILE A 131 0.60 -7.16 -1.79
CA ILE A 131 0.65 -6.46 -0.52
C ILE A 131 -0.17 -5.17 -0.64
N ASN A 132 -1.24 -5.08 0.14
CA ASN A 132 -2.15 -3.95 0.15
C ASN A 132 -1.90 -3.10 1.39
N ILE A 133 -1.62 -1.80 1.22
CA ILE A 133 -1.43 -0.91 2.34
C ILE A 133 -2.78 -0.39 2.82
N SER A 134 -3.19 -0.91 3.97
CA SER A 134 -4.37 -0.48 4.72
C SER A 134 -3.98 0.59 5.76
N SER A 135 -4.55 0.54 6.96
CA SER A 135 -4.26 1.47 8.05
C SER A 135 -4.75 0.91 9.38
N SER A 136 -4.24 1.42 10.50
CA SER A 136 -4.81 1.28 11.84
C SER A 136 -6.27 1.73 11.89
N SER A 137 -6.65 2.74 11.07
CA SER A 137 -8.03 3.24 10.96
C SER A 137 -9.02 2.23 10.35
N ALA A 138 -8.55 1.14 9.76
CA ALA A 138 -9.39 0.01 9.36
C ALA A 138 -9.74 -0.92 10.52
N LEU A 139 -9.06 -0.79 11.65
CA LEU A 139 -9.18 -1.65 12.84
C LEU A 139 -9.77 -0.93 14.03
N ALA A 140 -9.59 0.39 14.10
CA ALA A 140 -10.09 1.25 15.18
C ALA A 140 -10.80 2.48 14.60
N GLY A 141 -11.79 3.00 15.35
CA GLY A 141 -12.54 4.19 14.93
C GLY A 141 -11.78 5.48 15.24
N TYR A 142 -11.65 6.34 14.23
CA TYR A 142 -11.07 7.69 14.35
C TYR A 142 -12.10 8.71 13.87
N PRO A 143 -12.51 9.68 14.72
CA PRO A 143 -13.61 10.59 14.39
C PRO A 143 -13.34 11.49 13.19
N HIS A 144 -12.07 11.74 12.87
CA HIS A 144 -11.65 12.58 11.72
C HIS A 144 -11.31 11.79 10.46
N PHE A 145 -11.36 10.45 10.49
CA PHE A 145 -11.02 9.57 9.35
C PHE A 145 -12.22 8.78 8.84
N ILE A 146 -13.41 9.39 8.80
CA ILE A 146 -14.66 8.71 8.43
C ILE A 146 -14.55 8.01 7.09
N ALA A 147 -14.22 8.73 6.02
CA ALA A 147 -14.09 8.17 4.68
C ALA A 147 -12.81 7.34 4.52
N TYR A 148 -11.70 7.82 5.10
CA TYR A 148 -10.42 7.12 5.04
C TYR A 148 -10.47 5.76 5.73
N GLY A 149 -11.00 5.70 6.96
CA GLY A 149 -11.19 4.45 7.71
C GLY A 149 -12.08 3.47 6.96
N ALA A 150 -13.20 3.94 6.39
CA ALA A 150 -14.10 3.11 5.59
C ALA A 150 -13.39 2.54 4.35
N ALA A 151 -12.61 3.35 3.62
CA ALA A 151 -11.86 2.90 2.45
C ALA A 151 -10.79 1.87 2.83
N LYS A 152 -10.05 2.09 3.92
CA LYS A 152 -9.00 1.16 4.39
C LYS A 152 -9.59 -0.13 4.98
N ALA A 153 -10.79 -0.08 5.57
CA ALA A 153 -11.54 -1.28 5.97
C ALA A 153 -11.99 -2.09 4.74
N ALA A 154 -12.39 -1.43 3.64
CA ALA A 154 -12.68 -2.11 2.38
C ALA A 154 -11.44 -2.82 1.81
N VAL A 155 -10.24 -2.21 1.86
CA VAL A 155 -8.97 -2.85 1.46
C VAL A 155 -8.70 -4.11 2.28
N ARG A 156 -8.91 -4.07 3.59
CA ARG A 156 -8.81 -5.23 4.48
C ARG A 156 -9.72 -6.38 4.01
N SER A 157 -10.99 -6.09 3.75
CA SER A 157 -11.97 -7.10 3.29
C SER A 157 -11.63 -7.66 1.90
N LEU A 158 -11.25 -6.79 0.95
CA LEU A 158 -10.80 -7.19 -0.38
C LEU A 158 -9.60 -8.14 -0.32
N THR A 159 -8.63 -7.84 0.54
CA THR A 159 -7.42 -8.66 0.73
C THR A 159 -7.77 -10.10 1.12
N MET A 160 -8.64 -10.27 2.11
CA MET A 160 -9.08 -11.60 2.57
C MET A 160 -9.81 -12.36 1.46
N SER A 161 -10.71 -11.68 0.74
CA SER A 161 -11.49 -12.28 -0.33
C SER A 161 -10.60 -12.74 -1.50
N VAL A 162 -9.61 -11.92 -1.90
CA VAL A 162 -8.65 -12.27 -2.96
C VAL A 162 -7.71 -13.39 -2.50
N ALA A 163 -7.25 -13.39 -1.25
CA ALA A 163 -6.44 -14.47 -0.70
C ALA A 163 -7.16 -15.82 -0.77
N VAL A 164 -8.44 -15.87 -0.36
CA VAL A 164 -9.27 -17.06 -0.44
C VAL A 164 -9.52 -17.49 -1.89
N HIS A 165 -9.83 -16.52 -2.79
CA HIS A 165 -9.99 -16.81 -4.21
C HIS A 165 -8.73 -17.48 -4.80
N CYS A 166 -7.56 -16.89 -4.59
CA CYS A 166 -6.30 -17.44 -5.10
C CYS A 166 -6.03 -18.85 -4.54
N GLN A 167 -6.28 -19.06 -3.26
CA GLN A 167 -6.08 -20.36 -2.63
C GLN A 167 -7.05 -21.42 -3.16
N THR A 168 -8.35 -21.11 -3.30
CA THR A 168 -9.37 -22.04 -3.76
C THR A 168 -9.25 -22.36 -5.26
N THR A 169 -8.73 -21.44 -6.05
CA THR A 169 -8.45 -21.61 -7.48
C THR A 169 -7.01 -22.08 -7.77
N GLN A 170 -6.23 -22.40 -6.71
CA GLN A 170 -4.86 -22.91 -6.80
C GLN A 170 -3.90 -21.98 -7.58
N LEU A 171 -4.12 -20.68 -7.51
CA LEU A 171 -3.19 -19.70 -8.07
C LEU A 171 -1.96 -19.57 -7.14
N PRO A 172 -0.75 -19.42 -7.70
CA PRO A 172 0.47 -19.26 -6.91
C PRO A 172 0.62 -17.83 -6.38
N ILE A 173 -0.47 -17.27 -5.82
CA ILE A 173 -0.57 -15.86 -5.40
C ILE A 173 -1.01 -15.79 -3.96
N ARG A 174 -0.25 -15.08 -3.13
CA ARG A 174 -0.66 -14.70 -1.76
C ARG A 174 -1.09 -13.23 -1.76
N CYS A 175 -2.06 -12.90 -0.91
CA CYS A 175 -2.56 -11.54 -0.75
C CYS A 175 -2.66 -11.21 0.73
N ASN A 176 -1.95 -10.18 1.18
CA ASN A 176 -1.92 -9.76 2.58
C ASN A 176 -2.06 -8.24 2.70
N SER A 177 -2.48 -7.75 3.85
CA SER A 177 -2.58 -6.32 4.15
C SER A 177 -1.65 -5.91 5.28
N VAL A 178 -1.08 -4.72 5.15
CA VAL A 178 -0.29 -4.05 6.19
C VAL A 178 -1.11 -2.89 6.73
N HIS A 179 -1.14 -2.75 8.04
CA HIS A 179 -1.95 -1.76 8.76
C HIS A 179 -1.05 -0.85 9.61
N PRO A 180 -0.41 0.15 8.99
CA PRO A 180 0.37 1.14 9.71
C PRO A 180 -0.52 2.07 10.53
N ASP A 181 0.03 2.64 11.59
CA ASP A 181 -0.49 3.84 12.24
C ASP A 181 0.19 5.09 11.65
N GLY A 182 0.54 6.08 12.44
CA GLY A 182 1.25 7.27 11.97
C GLY A 182 2.58 6.90 11.31
N ILE A 183 2.85 7.46 10.13
CA ILE A 183 4.12 7.30 9.42
C ILE A 183 4.69 8.70 9.19
N LEU A 184 5.97 8.91 9.47
CA LEU A 184 6.64 10.21 9.28
C LEU A 184 6.89 10.43 7.79
N THR A 185 5.92 11.04 7.10
CA THR A 185 5.93 11.33 5.66
C THR A 185 5.32 12.70 5.38
N ASP A 186 5.53 13.22 4.17
CA ASP A 186 4.89 14.47 3.73
C ASP A 186 3.36 14.40 3.78
N MET A 187 2.76 13.22 3.55
CA MET A 187 1.32 13.02 3.66
C MET A 187 0.81 13.31 5.07
N THR A 188 1.56 12.94 6.10
CA THR A 188 1.18 13.16 7.50
C THR A 188 1.61 14.54 8.00
N SER A 189 2.70 15.10 7.48
CA SER A 189 3.18 16.44 7.83
C SER A 189 2.34 17.56 7.22
N ASN A 190 1.75 17.30 6.04
CA ASN A 190 0.93 18.26 5.29
C ASN A 190 -0.56 17.93 5.34
N MET A 191 -1.02 17.28 6.41
CA MET A 191 -2.44 16.96 6.57
C MET A 191 -3.27 18.25 6.59
N GLU A 192 -3.93 18.53 5.45
CA GLU A 192 -4.96 19.56 5.38
C GLU A 192 -6.23 19.04 6.04
N GLY A 193 -6.70 19.75 7.03
CA GLY A 193 -7.96 19.42 7.69
C GLY A 193 -7.99 19.94 9.12
N THR A 194 -9.17 20.03 9.65
CA THR A 194 -9.44 20.47 11.02
C THR A 194 -9.15 19.34 12.01
N PHE A 195 -7.87 19.15 12.36
CA PHE A 195 -7.62 18.59 13.68
C PHE A 195 -7.99 19.68 14.70
N PRO A 196 -8.78 19.37 15.72
CA PRO A 196 -8.90 20.27 16.87
C PRO A 196 -7.49 20.51 17.41
N GLU A 197 -7.24 21.73 17.93
CA GLU A 197 -5.99 21.98 18.66
C GLU A 197 -5.84 20.89 19.72
N MET A 198 -4.87 20.01 19.50
CA MET A 198 -4.58 18.94 20.45
C MET A 198 -3.78 19.51 21.60
N GLU A 199 -4.21 19.24 22.82
CA GLU A 199 -3.41 19.52 24.00
C GLU A 199 -2.01 18.88 23.85
N PRO A 200 -0.94 19.52 24.35
CA PRO A 200 0.43 19.03 24.17
C PRO A 200 0.66 17.58 24.55
N HIS A 201 -0.05 17.07 25.56
CA HIS A 201 0.04 15.67 25.98
C HIS A 201 -0.65 14.70 25.00
N GLN A 202 -1.65 15.15 24.25
CA GLN A 202 -2.33 14.34 23.22
C GLN A 202 -1.48 14.27 21.94
N SER A 203 -0.86 15.39 21.56
CA SER A 203 0.06 15.40 20.43
C SER A 203 1.29 14.53 20.68
N MET A 204 1.89 14.58 21.87
CA MET A 204 2.99 13.68 22.25
C MET A 204 2.63 12.20 22.17
N LYS A 205 1.42 11.81 22.63
CA LYS A 205 0.94 10.42 22.48
C LYS A 205 0.77 10.02 21.01
N ALA A 206 0.16 10.87 20.20
CA ALA A 206 -0.02 10.58 18.77
C ALA A 206 1.32 10.34 18.06
N PHE A 207 2.33 11.16 18.31
CA PHE A 207 3.66 11.00 17.72
C PHE A 207 4.45 9.80 18.26
N SER A 208 4.15 9.31 19.47
CA SER A 208 4.87 8.16 20.05
C SER A 208 4.61 6.84 19.31
N PHE A 209 3.57 6.76 18.50
CA PHE A 209 3.24 5.58 17.69
C PHE A 209 3.67 5.71 16.22
N ALA A 210 4.10 6.91 15.80
CA ALA A 210 4.56 7.12 14.44
C ALA A 210 5.90 6.40 14.20
N CYS A 211 6.04 5.83 13.02
CA CYS A 211 7.27 5.15 12.60
C CYS A 211 7.84 5.78 11.33
N GLU A 212 9.12 5.50 11.08
CA GLU A 212 9.75 5.82 9.80
C GLU A 212 9.18 4.92 8.69
N PRO A 213 9.16 5.39 7.42
CA PRO A 213 8.69 4.61 6.28
C PRO A 213 9.33 3.22 6.15
N GLU A 214 10.59 3.09 6.57
CA GLU A 214 11.37 1.85 6.54
C GLU A 214 10.74 0.74 7.38
N ALA A 215 10.11 1.06 8.51
CA ALA A 215 9.45 0.07 9.35
C ALA A 215 8.27 -0.61 8.60
N VAL A 216 7.53 0.15 7.81
CA VAL A 216 6.46 -0.38 6.96
C VAL A 216 7.06 -1.15 5.78
N THR A 217 8.11 -0.60 5.16
CA THR A 217 8.82 -1.21 4.02
C THR A 217 9.41 -2.57 4.38
N ASP A 218 9.98 -2.75 5.57
CA ASP A 218 10.53 -4.04 6.01
C ASP A 218 9.44 -5.13 6.10
N VAL A 219 8.25 -4.78 6.56
CA VAL A 219 7.10 -5.69 6.58
C VAL A 219 6.61 -6.00 5.16
N ILE A 220 6.55 -5.00 4.27
CA ILE A 220 6.21 -5.19 2.84
C ILE A 220 7.19 -6.19 2.21
N TYR A 221 8.49 -5.99 2.42
CA TYR A 221 9.53 -6.86 1.87
C TYR A 221 9.44 -8.29 2.43
N PHE A 222 9.24 -8.45 3.74
CA PHE A 222 8.99 -9.75 4.36
C PHE A 222 7.81 -10.47 3.71
N LEU A 223 6.68 -9.79 3.53
CA LEU A 223 5.49 -10.36 2.88
C LEU A 223 5.70 -10.68 1.39
N ALA A 224 6.61 -10.00 0.71
CA ALA A 224 7.02 -10.33 -0.66
C ALA A 224 7.97 -11.53 -0.73
N SER A 225 8.67 -11.85 0.35
CA SER A 225 9.71 -12.87 0.37
C SER A 225 9.18 -14.29 0.49
N HIS A 226 10.05 -15.29 0.31
CA HIS A 226 9.74 -16.70 0.54
C HIS A 226 9.54 -17.03 2.03
N GLU A 227 10.07 -16.20 2.93
CA GLU A 227 9.94 -16.41 4.38
C GLU A 227 8.47 -16.36 4.83
N SER A 228 7.62 -15.59 4.12
CA SER A 228 6.18 -15.48 4.36
C SER A 228 5.31 -16.42 3.50
N ARG A 229 5.90 -17.46 2.90
CA ARG A 229 5.22 -18.36 1.93
C ARG A 229 3.93 -19.02 2.44
N HIS A 230 3.71 -19.06 3.74
CA HIS A 230 2.50 -19.63 4.35
C HIS A 230 1.61 -18.58 5.01
N ILE A 231 1.88 -17.28 4.76
CA ILE A 231 1.07 -16.17 5.22
C ILE A 231 0.22 -15.68 4.05
N ASN A 232 -1.10 -15.89 4.14
CA ASN A 232 -2.06 -15.53 3.11
C ASN A 232 -3.39 -15.08 3.75
N GLY A 233 -3.90 -13.91 3.38
CA GLY A 233 -5.08 -13.28 3.98
C GLY A 233 -4.82 -12.62 5.34
N ALA A 234 -3.55 -12.45 5.72
CA ALA A 234 -3.19 -11.88 7.02
C ALA A 234 -3.32 -10.34 7.03
N GLU A 235 -3.55 -9.84 8.24
CA GLU A 235 -3.58 -8.42 8.61
C GLU A 235 -2.37 -8.15 9.51
N ILE A 236 -1.34 -7.51 8.97
CA ILE A 236 -0.11 -7.24 9.74
C ILE A 236 -0.13 -5.80 10.24
N ARG A 237 -0.21 -5.62 11.55
CA ARG A 237 -0.15 -4.31 12.17
C ARG A 237 1.28 -3.80 12.26
N VAL A 238 1.47 -2.52 11.95
CA VAL A 238 2.71 -1.77 12.15
C VAL A 238 2.31 -0.49 12.90
N ASP A 239 1.86 -0.67 14.13
CA ASP A 239 1.14 0.36 14.90
C ASP A 239 1.66 0.53 16.33
N ASN A 240 2.78 -0.12 16.66
CA ASN A 240 3.35 -0.07 18.02
C ASN A 240 2.29 -0.22 19.12
N SER A 241 1.35 -1.15 18.95
CA SER A 241 0.23 -1.45 19.85
C SER A 241 -0.86 -0.36 20.00
N SER A 242 -0.86 0.70 19.18
CA SER A 242 -1.84 1.80 19.30
C SER A 242 -3.29 1.34 19.23
N THR A 243 -3.59 0.30 18.39
CA THR A 243 -4.95 -0.20 18.22
C THR A 243 -5.39 -1.24 19.27
N ILE A 244 -4.51 -1.66 20.18
CA ILE A 244 -4.80 -2.71 21.19
C ILE A 244 -4.54 -2.26 22.61
N GLN A 245 -4.04 -1.04 22.81
CA GLN A 245 -3.78 -0.54 24.18
C GLN A 245 -5.08 -0.24 24.91
N MET A 246 -5.07 -0.45 26.21
CA MET A 246 -6.17 -0.07 27.07
C MET A 246 -6.27 1.47 27.18
N PRO A 247 -7.48 2.06 27.20
CA PRO A 247 -7.67 3.51 27.22
C PRO A 247 -7.16 4.20 28.49
N TYR A 248 -6.74 3.45 29.48
CA TYR A 248 -6.31 3.96 30.81
C TYR A 248 -4.78 3.88 31.05
N LEU A 249 -3.98 3.56 30.01
CA LEU A 249 -2.52 3.50 30.12
C LEU A 249 -1.87 4.74 29.52
#